data_d507054fca1d686bcdadef9b7f75988a
#
_entry.id   d507054fca1d686bcdadef9b7f75988a
#
_cell.length_a   1.000
_cell.length_b   1.000
_cell.length_c   1.000
_cell.angle_alpha   90.00
_cell.angle_beta   90.00
_cell.angle_gamma   90.00
#
_symmetry.space_group_name_H-M   'P 1'
#
loop_
_entity.id
_entity.type
_entity.pdbx_description
1 polymer ?
#
loop_
_entity_poly.entity_id
_entity_poly.type
_entity_poly.pdbx_seq_one_letter_code
_entity_poly.pdbx_strand_id
1 'polypeptide(L)'
;MRVLVVEDMPRHANRIAEGLRDQGIAVDVAYDGLEAVTKLNLAPYDVVVLDRDLPGIHGDQLCQIITHSEDSPMVLMLTAAGGPDDRVKGLALGADDYLPKPFHFPELVLRIRALARRKPTAHHRTLQAAGIELDPLTGIVTRDGRTIELSRKERAVLEALLRASPSALSAERLLEQAWDENVDPFTNTVRVTIARLRRKLGEPDIVHTTPGAGYRITHMP
;
A
#
# COMPACT_ATOMS: atom_id res chain seq x y z
N MET A 1 1.55 -0.83 -2.66
CA MET A 1 0.71 -1.19 -1.51
C MET A 1 0.25 0.10 -0.82
N ARG A 2 -1.04 0.28 -0.67
CA ARG A 2 -1.65 1.44 -0.02
C ARG A 2 -2.42 1.00 1.23
N VAL A 3 -2.20 1.68 2.35
CA VAL A 3 -2.76 1.34 3.66
C VAL A 3 -3.57 2.53 4.17
N LEU A 4 -4.74 2.27 4.73
CA LEU A 4 -5.51 3.24 5.49
C LEU A 4 -5.29 2.96 6.99
N VAL A 5 -4.84 3.96 7.73
CA VAL A 5 -4.74 3.90 9.21
C VAL A 5 -5.94 4.64 9.79
N VAL A 6 -6.74 3.95 10.59
CA VAL A 6 -7.93 4.50 11.26
C VAL A 6 -7.69 4.47 12.77
N GLU A 7 -7.46 5.63 13.37
CA GLU A 7 -7.10 5.78 14.78
C GLU A 7 -7.51 7.20 15.23
N ASP A 8 -8.27 7.31 16.29
CA ASP A 8 -8.85 8.58 16.77
C ASP A 8 -7.84 9.51 17.43
N MET A 9 -6.72 8.98 17.93
CA MET A 9 -5.64 9.77 18.51
C MET A 9 -4.66 10.26 17.44
N PRO A 10 -4.67 11.56 17.03
CA PRO A 10 -3.87 12.04 15.89
C PRO A 10 -2.36 11.79 16.04
N ARG A 11 -1.84 11.88 17.27
CA ARG A 11 -0.42 11.61 17.54
C ARG A 11 -0.06 10.15 17.30
N HIS A 12 -0.96 9.23 17.62
CA HIS A 12 -0.75 7.79 17.44
C HIS A 12 -0.90 7.42 15.97
N ALA A 13 -1.98 7.86 15.33
CA ALA A 13 -2.23 7.67 13.91
C ALA A 13 -1.06 8.15 13.03
N ASN A 14 -0.61 9.39 13.25
CA ASN A 14 0.48 9.98 12.48
C ASN A 14 1.81 9.25 12.69
N ARG A 15 2.11 8.81 13.91
CA ARG A 15 3.32 8.04 14.19
C ARG A 15 3.33 6.68 13.49
N ILE A 16 2.18 5.99 13.46
CA ILE A 16 2.03 4.75 12.69
C ILE A 16 2.22 5.05 11.20
N ALA A 17 1.56 6.07 10.69
CA ALA A 17 1.63 6.45 9.28
C ALA A 17 3.05 6.83 8.85
N GLU A 18 3.78 7.63 9.61
CA GLU A 18 5.18 7.99 9.35
C GLU A 18 6.06 6.74 9.29
N GLY A 19 5.96 5.88 10.28
CA GLY A 19 6.73 4.63 10.29
C GLY A 19 6.44 3.75 9.09
N LEU A 20 5.18 3.63 8.66
CA LEU A 20 4.79 2.86 7.48
C LEU A 20 5.27 3.52 6.18
N ARG A 21 5.19 4.85 6.07
CA ARG A 21 5.76 5.61 4.95
C ARG A 21 7.26 5.41 4.85
N ASP A 22 7.92 5.33 5.99
CA ASP A 22 9.33 4.97 6.08
C ASP A 22 9.64 3.56 5.58
N GLN A 23 8.70 2.66 5.57
CA GLN A 23 8.81 1.33 4.96
C GLN A 23 8.45 1.30 3.47
N GLY A 24 8.19 2.46 2.85
CA GLY A 24 7.83 2.59 1.43
C GLY A 24 6.38 2.25 1.13
N ILE A 25 5.50 2.29 2.13
CA ILE A 25 4.06 2.06 2.02
C ILE A 25 3.39 3.42 1.81
N ALA A 26 2.46 3.52 0.85
CA ALA A 26 1.58 4.68 0.74
C ALA A 26 0.53 4.60 1.84
N VAL A 27 0.37 5.68 2.63
CA VAL A 27 -0.49 5.66 3.82
C VAL A 27 -1.35 6.90 3.89
N ASP A 28 -2.64 6.67 3.97
CA ASP A 28 -3.63 7.68 4.34
C ASP A 28 -4.09 7.45 5.79
N VAL A 29 -4.56 8.51 6.44
CA VAL A 29 -5.01 8.47 7.83
C VAL A 29 -6.45 8.94 7.90
N ALA A 30 -7.27 8.26 8.67
CA ALA A 30 -8.59 8.70 9.09
C ALA A 30 -8.66 8.72 10.61
N TYR A 31 -9.24 9.77 11.18
CA TYR A 31 -9.30 9.96 12.62
C TYR A 31 -10.64 9.52 13.24
N ASP A 32 -11.57 9.10 12.40
CA ASP A 32 -12.84 8.51 12.80
C ASP A 32 -13.41 7.56 11.75
N GLY A 33 -14.48 6.84 12.11
CA GLY A 33 -15.09 5.85 11.22
C GLY A 33 -15.78 6.48 9.98
N LEU A 34 -16.29 7.69 10.08
CA LEU A 34 -16.96 8.37 8.95
C LEU A 34 -15.94 8.83 7.90
N GLU A 35 -14.84 9.40 8.36
CA GLU A 35 -13.71 9.75 7.49
C GLU A 35 -13.13 8.50 6.81
N ALA A 36 -13.01 7.38 7.55
CA ALA A 36 -12.56 6.11 7.01
C ALA A 36 -13.47 5.62 5.87
N VAL A 37 -14.79 5.61 6.07
CA VAL A 37 -15.75 5.23 5.02
C VAL A 37 -15.65 6.14 3.81
N THR A 38 -15.49 7.44 4.02
CA THR A 38 -15.32 8.41 2.94
C THR A 38 -14.08 8.09 2.10
N LYS A 39 -12.93 7.84 2.74
CA LYS A 39 -11.67 7.51 2.05
C LYS A 39 -11.74 6.17 1.33
N LEU A 40 -12.37 5.17 1.92
CA LEU A 40 -12.58 3.86 1.31
C LEU A 40 -13.41 3.92 0.02
N ASN A 41 -14.36 4.85 -0.06
CA ASN A 41 -15.15 5.07 -1.27
C ASN A 41 -14.39 5.86 -2.36
N LEU A 42 -13.37 6.63 -1.98
CA LEU A 42 -12.61 7.49 -2.91
C LEU A 42 -11.40 6.78 -3.52
N ALA A 43 -10.81 5.82 -2.81
CA ALA A 43 -9.59 5.16 -3.26
C ALA A 43 -9.53 3.69 -2.80
N PRO A 44 -8.94 2.78 -3.60
CA PRO A 44 -8.70 1.41 -3.19
C PRO A 44 -7.54 1.33 -2.20
N TYR A 45 -7.70 0.51 -1.17
CA TYR A 45 -6.66 0.17 -0.20
C TYR A 45 -6.39 -1.34 -0.21
N ASP A 46 -5.15 -1.72 0.06
CA ASP A 46 -4.77 -3.13 0.20
C ASP A 46 -5.06 -3.63 1.62
N VAL A 47 -4.78 -2.79 2.63
CA VAL A 47 -4.98 -3.11 4.06
C VAL A 47 -5.52 -1.89 4.79
N VAL A 48 -6.43 -2.12 5.72
CA VAL A 48 -6.88 -1.15 6.73
C VAL A 48 -6.32 -1.56 8.07
N VAL A 49 -5.55 -0.68 8.70
CA VAL A 49 -5.14 -0.80 10.11
C VAL A 49 -6.18 -0.03 10.92
N LEU A 50 -6.97 -0.75 11.69
CA LEU A 50 -8.19 -0.23 12.31
C LEU A 50 -8.11 -0.31 13.84
N ASP A 51 -8.16 0.83 14.51
CA ASP A 51 -8.38 0.83 15.94
C ASP A 51 -9.79 0.35 16.27
N ARG A 52 -9.89 -0.54 17.25
CA ARG A 52 -11.16 -1.07 17.71
C ARG A 52 -11.97 -0.02 18.47
N ASP A 53 -11.30 0.76 19.32
CA ASP A 53 -11.93 1.67 20.28
C ASP A 53 -12.15 3.08 19.69
N LEU A 54 -12.78 3.16 18.50
CA LEU A 54 -13.09 4.42 17.85
C LEU A 54 -14.34 5.08 18.44
N PRO A 55 -14.38 6.42 18.53
CA PRO A 55 -15.60 7.15 18.88
C PRO A 55 -16.61 7.14 17.74
N GLY A 56 -17.90 7.14 18.08
CA GLY A 56 -18.99 7.15 17.10
C GLY A 56 -19.21 5.77 16.47
N ILE A 57 -18.63 5.51 15.31
CA ILE A 57 -18.67 4.17 14.68
C ILE A 57 -17.57 3.32 15.30
N HIS A 58 -17.95 2.36 16.15
CA HIS A 58 -17.02 1.44 16.79
C HIS A 58 -16.26 0.62 15.73
N GLY A 59 -14.98 0.32 15.98
CA GLY A 59 -14.14 -0.41 15.03
C GLY A 59 -14.74 -1.75 14.57
N ASP A 60 -15.44 -2.46 15.44
CA ASP A 60 -16.14 -3.71 15.10
C ASP A 60 -17.24 -3.48 14.03
N GLN A 61 -18.00 -2.40 14.13
CA GLN A 61 -19.03 -2.03 13.15
C GLN A 61 -18.38 -1.58 11.82
N LEU A 62 -17.32 -0.78 11.92
CA LEU A 62 -16.59 -0.36 10.73
C LEU A 62 -15.94 -1.54 10.00
N CYS A 63 -15.40 -2.51 10.74
CA CYS A 63 -14.88 -3.76 10.18
C CYS A 63 -15.95 -4.51 9.37
N GLN A 64 -17.15 -4.66 9.92
CA GLN A 64 -18.27 -5.29 9.20
C GLN A 64 -18.65 -4.52 7.92
N ILE A 65 -18.69 -3.20 7.97
CA ILE A 65 -18.95 -2.35 6.79
C ILE A 65 -17.89 -2.60 5.73
N ILE A 66 -16.61 -2.62 6.12
CA ILE A 66 -15.48 -2.83 5.20
C ILE A 66 -15.54 -4.21 4.56
N THR A 67 -15.80 -5.26 5.33
CA THR A 67 -15.68 -6.66 4.87
C THR A 67 -16.90 -7.15 4.07
N HIS A 68 -17.91 -6.32 3.87
CA HIS A 68 -19.16 -6.70 3.16
C HIS A 68 -19.00 -6.86 1.64
N SER A 69 -17.89 -6.44 1.05
CA SER A 69 -17.61 -6.50 -0.40
C SER A 69 -16.50 -7.50 -0.72
N GLU A 70 -16.62 -8.23 -1.84
CA GLU A 70 -15.57 -9.16 -2.31
C GLU A 70 -14.23 -8.46 -2.60
N ASP A 71 -14.28 -7.18 -2.98
CA ASP A 71 -13.08 -6.37 -3.24
C ASP A 71 -12.60 -5.58 -2.02
N SER A 72 -13.14 -5.85 -0.83
CA SER A 72 -12.78 -5.15 0.42
C SER A 72 -11.29 -5.28 0.75
N PRO A 73 -10.65 -4.23 1.32
CA PRO A 73 -9.29 -4.35 1.83
C PRO A 73 -9.22 -5.37 2.97
N MET A 74 -8.04 -5.93 3.20
CA MET A 74 -7.80 -6.76 4.39
C MET A 74 -7.79 -5.88 5.63
N VAL A 75 -8.36 -6.37 6.74
CA VAL A 75 -8.46 -5.60 7.98
C VAL A 75 -7.53 -6.16 9.05
N LEU A 76 -6.59 -5.33 9.52
CA LEU A 76 -5.79 -5.56 10.72
C LEU A 76 -6.37 -4.73 11.86
N MET A 77 -7.03 -5.41 12.80
CA MET A 77 -7.60 -4.76 13.99
C MET A 77 -6.52 -4.52 15.05
N LEU A 78 -6.40 -3.29 15.53
CA LEU A 78 -5.62 -2.97 16.73
C LEU A 78 -6.56 -3.01 17.94
N THR A 79 -6.20 -3.81 18.96
CA THR A 79 -7.06 -4.00 20.14
C THR A 79 -6.33 -3.65 21.42
N ALA A 80 -7.02 -3.14 22.42
CA ALA A 80 -6.48 -3.13 23.78
C ALA A 80 -6.16 -4.59 24.19
N ALA A 81 -5.13 -4.81 25.00
CA ALA A 81 -4.72 -6.13 25.45
C ALA A 81 -5.89 -6.83 26.19
N GLY A 82 -6.67 -7.56 25.44
CA GLY A 82 -7.82 -8.35 25.91
C GLY A 82 -7.46 -9.82 26.04
N GLY A 83 -8.20 -10.54 26.87
CA GLY A 83 -8.03 -11.97 27.09
C GLY A 83 -8.35 -12.82 25.85
N PRO A 84 -8.19 -14.15 25.92
CA PRO A 84 -8.49 -15.10 24.85
C PRO A 84 -9.89 -14.94 24.25
N ASP A 85 -10.87 -14.55 25.06
CA ASP A 85 -12.27 -14.38 24.64
C ASP A 85 -12.50 -13.19 23.71
N ASP A 86 -11.70 -12.14 23.80
CA ASP A 86 -11.80 -10.98 22.92
C ASP A 86 -11.25 -11.29 21.52
N ARG A 87 -10.25 -12.17 21.41
CA ARG A 87 -9.75 -12.66 20.10
C ARG A 87 -10.79 -13.54 19.41
N VAL A 88 -11.50 -14.39 20.14
CA VAL A 88 -12.52 -15.26 19.56
C VAL A 88 -13.71 -14.44 19.06
N LYS A 89 -14.15 -13.43 19.83
CA LYS A 89 -15.22 -12.50 19.41
C LYS A 89 -14.81 -11.70 18.17
N GLY A 90 -13.56 -11.21 18.14
CA GLY A 90 -13.05 -10.44 17.03
C GLY A 90 -12.97 -11.22 15.71
N LEU A 91 -12.54 -12.49 15.74
CA LEU A 91 -12.53 -13.36 14.56
C LEU A 91 -13.92 -13.55 13.95
N ALA A 92 -14.97 -13.54 14.78
CA ALA A 92 -16.36 -13.62 14.33
C ALA A 92 -16.86 -12.33 13.64
N LEU A 93 -16.13 -11.20 13.75
CA LEU A 93 -16.49 -9.90 13.19
C LEU A 93 -15.92 -9.64 11.79
N GLY A 94 -15.13 -10.59 11.25
CA GLY A 94 -14.64 -10.53 9.88
C GLY A 94 -13.27 -9.83 9.69
N ALA A 95 -12.58 -9.43 10.76
CA ALA A 95 -11.20 -8.96 10.62
C ALA A 95 -10.27 -10.13 10.27
N ASP A 96 -9.26 -9.82 9.41
CA ASP A 96 -8.34 -10.82 8.88
C ASP A 96 -7.17 -11.14 9.82
N ASP A 97 -6.83 -10.20 10.72
CA ASP A 97 -5.81 -10.39 11.77
C ASP A 97 -6.02 -9.38 12.91
N TYR A 98 -5.39 -9.66 14.06
CA TYR A 98 -5.48 -8.86 15.27
C TYR A 98 -4.10 -8.61 15.84
N LEU A 99 -3.84 -7.36 16.27
CA LEU A 99 -2.60 -6.97 16.92
C LEU A 99 -2.92 -6.25 18.23
N PRO A 100 -2.61 -6.86 19.40
CA PRO A 100 -2.87 -6.23 20.69
C PRO A 100 -1.92 -5.03 20.94
N LYS A 101 -2.46 -3.99 21.52
CA LYS A 101 -1.70 -2.83 22.05
C LYS A 101 -1.19 -3.16 23.48
N PRO A 102 0.07 -2.85 23.85
CA PRO A 102 1.10 -2.25 23.01
C PRO A 102 1.77 -3.28 22.06
N PHE A 103 2.11 -2.85 20.87
CA PHE A 103 2.75 -3.69 19.87
C PHE A 103 4.13 -3.15 19.45
N HIS A 104 4.96 -4.03 18.91
CA HIS A 104 6.22 -3.64 18.27
C HIS A 104 5.99 -3.24 16.81
N PHE A 105 6.48 -2.07 16.42
CA PHE A 105 6.29 -1.55 15.07
C PHE A 105 6.74 -2.52 13.96
N PRO A 106 7.88 -3.24 14.06
CA PRO A 106 8.24 -4.27 13.08
C PRO A 106 7.18 -5.38 12.92
N GLU A 107 6.48 -5.77 14.00
CA GLU A 107 5.41 -6.76 13.94
C GLU A 107 4.22 -6.23 13.14
N LEU A 108 3.81 -4.98 13.37
CA LEU A 108 2.76 -4.32 12.60
C LEU A 108 3.08 -4.37 11.09
N VAL A 109 4.31 -4.00 10.71
CA VAL A 109 4.76 -4.01 9.30
C VAL A 109 4.68 -5.41 8.70
N LEU A 110 5.15 -6.44 9.43
CA LEU A 110 5.12 -7.82 8.95
C LEU A 110 3.71 -8.35 8.77
N ARG A 111 2.78 -8.01 9.68
CA ARG A 111 1.37 -8.40 9.59
C ARG A 111 0.67 -7.71 8.42
N ILE A 112 0.87 -6.41 8.24
CA ILE A 112 0.34 -5.67 7.08
C ILE A 112 0.81 -6.33 5.77
N ARG A 113 2.10 -6.64 5.67
CA ARG A 113 2.65 -7.32 4.48
C ARG A 113 2.07 -8.72 4.31
N ALA A 114 1.85 -9.47 5.40
CA ALA A 114 1.24 -10.80 5.36
C ALA A 114 -0.22 -10.74 4.90
N LEU A 115 -0.99 -9.78 5.37
CA LEU A 115 -2.39 -9.57 4.98
C LEU A 115 -2.50 -9.17 3.51
N ALA A 116 -1.71 -8.19 3.09
CA ALA A 116 -1.68 -7.81 1.69
C ALA A 116 -1.42 -8.99 0.73
N ARG A 117 -0.79 -10.09 1.19
CA ARG A 117 -0.58 -11.33 0.42
C ARG A 117 -1.81 -12.21 0.28
N ARG A 118 -2.72 -12.18 1.26
CA ARG A 118 -3.86 -13.11 1.34
C ARG A 118 -4.96 -12.80 0.32
N LYS A 119 -5.03 -11.56 -0.17
CA LYS A 119 -5.95 -11.25 -1.26
C LYS A 119 -5.58 -12.07 -2.50
N PRO A 120 -6.50 -12.85 -3.09
CA PRO A 120 -6.23 -13.64 -4.30
C PRO A 120 -5.99 -12.78 -5.55
N THR A 121 -5.98 -11.47 -5.41
CA THR A 121 -5.66 -10.56 -6.50
C THR A 121 -4.23 -10.82 -6.98
N ALA A 122 -4.00 -10.67 -8.27
CA ALA A 122 -2.74 -10.84 -9.00
C ALA A 122 -1.51 -10.09 -8.39
N HIS A 123 -1.67 -9.52 -7.18
CA HIS A 123 -0.75 -8.62 -6.50
C HIS A 123 0.46 -9.30 -5.83
N HIS A 124 0.49 -10.66 -5.76
CA HIS A 124 1.54 -11.37 -5.00
C HIS A 124 2.50 -12.20 -5.85
N ARG A 125 2.28 -12.23 -7.17
CA ARG A 125 3.26 -12.85 -8.05
C ARG A 125 4.43 -11.89 -8.21
N THR A 126 5.63 -12.44 -8.29
CA THR A 126 6.78 -11.69 -8.81
C THR A 126 6.33 -10.98 -10.09
N LEU A 127 6.42 -9.66 -10.07
CA LEU A 127 6.06 -8.85 -11.23
C LEU A 127 7.20 -8.93 -12.23
N GLN A 128 6.89 -9.31 -13.45
CA GLN A 128 7.90 -9.50 -14.49
C GLN A 128 7.50 -8.77 -15.76
N ALA A 129 8.38 -7.94 -16.26
CA ALA A 129 8.30 -7.36 -17.60
C ALA A 129 9.67 -6.86 -18.05
N ALA A 130 9.99 -6.98 -19.32
CA ALA A 130 11.19 -6.41 -19.95
C ALA A 130 12.51 -6.76 -19.21
N GLY A 131 12.66 -8.01 -18.78
CA GLY A 131 13.85 -8.49 -18.03
C GLY A 131 13.90 -8.04 -16.57
N ILE A 132 12.90 -7.26 -16.10
CA ILE A 132 12.75 -6.90 -14.69
C ILE A 132 11.95 -7.97 -13.96
N GLU A 133 12.41 -8.30 -12.77
CA GLU A 133 11.65 -9.04 -11.77
C GLU A 133 11.60 -8.23 -10.47
N LEU A 134 10.40 -8.04 -9.95
CA LEU A 134 10.18 -7.39 -8.66
C LEU A 134 9.36 -8.32 -7.77
N ASP A 135 9.92 -8.67 -6.62
CA ASP A 135 9.17 -9.33 -5.55
C ASP A 135 8.50 -8.26 -4.67
N PRO A 136 7.17 -8.11 -4.72
CA PRO A 136 6.48 -7.09 -3.93
C PRO A 136 6.60 -7.28 -2.41
N LEU A 137 7.00 -8.47 -1.96
CA LEU A 137 7.10 -8.84 -0.54
C LEU A 137 8.42 -8.42 0.06
N THR A 138 9.50 -8.84 -0.59
CA THR A 138 10.86 -8.55 -0.14
C THR A 138 11.31 -7.18 -0.63
N GLY A 139 10.67 -6.67 -1.69
CA GLY A 139 11.07 -5.45 -2.38
C GLY A 139 12.38 -5.62 -3.16
N ILE A 140 12.82 -6.86 -3.37
CA ILE A 140 13.99 -7.15 -4.19
C ILE A 140 13.61 -6.92 -5.65
N VAL A 141 14.47 -6.20 -6.35
CA VAL A 141 14.36 -5.92 -7.78
C VAL A 141 15.58 -6.50 -8.48
N THR A 142 15.35 -7.26 -9.54
CA THR A 142 16.42 -7.71 -10.41
C THR A 142 16.15 -7.31 -11.85
N ARG A 143 17.20 -7.10 -12.64
CA ARG A 143 17.15 -6.97 -14.09
C ARG A 143 18.14 -7.95 -14.70
N ASP A 144 17.67 -8.85 -15.53
CA ASP A 144 18.49 -9.89 -16.16
C ASP A 144 19.35 -10.66 -15.13
N GLY A 145 18.75 -10.96 -13.96
CA GLY A 145 19.39 -11.66 -12.86
C GLY A 145 20.32 -10.81 -11.97
N ARG A 146 20.51 -9.52 -12.25
CA ARG A 146 21.32 -8.61 -11.42
C ARG A 146 20.43 -7.80 -10.48
N THR A 147 20.74 -7.81 -9.19
CA THR A 147 20.02 -7.00 -8.19
C THR A 147 20.23 -5.51 -8.42
N ILE A 148 19.15 -4.75 -8.36
CA ILE A 148 19.15 -3.29 -8.51
C ILE A 148 18.67 -2.65 -7.22
N GLU A 149 19.48 -1.74 -6.69
CA GLU A 149 19.12 -0.97 -5.50
C GLU A 149 18.26 0.23 -5.87
N LEU A 150 17.00 0.16 -5.53
CA LEU A 150 16.05 1.25 -5.69
C LEU A 150 15.70 1.89 -4.35
N SER A 151 15.50 3.20 -4.35
CA SER A 151 14.85 3.87 -3.23
C SER A 151 13.40 3.41 -3.12
N ARG A 152 12.77 3.66 -1.98
CA ARG A 152 11.38 3.27 -1.70
C ARG A 152 10.40 3.81 -2.75
N LYS A 153 10.56 5.08 -3.14
CA LYS A 153 9.69 5.73 -4.14
C LYS A 153 9.95 5.22 -5.56
N GLU A 154 11.20 5.00 -5.93
CA GLU A 154 11.55 4.39 -7.22
C GLU A 154 10.96 2.98 -7.35
N ARG A 155 11.02 2.18 -6.27
CA ARG A 155 10.42 0.85 -6.23
C ARG A 155 8.90 0.89 -6.34
N ALA A 156 8.24 1.80 -5.61
CA ALA A 156 6.78 1.95 -5.67
C ALA A 156 6.32 2.35 -7.09
N VAL A 157 7.02 3.25 -7.75
CA VAL A 157 6.76 3.62 -9.15
C VAL A 157 6.99 2.44 -10.09
N LEU A 158 8.08 1.70 -9.92
CA LEU A 158 8.36 0.50 -10.73
C LEU A 158 7.27 -0.55 -10.55
N GLU A 159 6.85 -0.81 -9.31
CA GLU A 159 5.76 -1.73 -8.99
C GLU A 159 4.46 -1.33 -9.68
N ALA A 160 4.08 -0.06 -9.62
CA ALA A 160 2.88 0.46 -10.27
C ALA A 160 2.94 0.26 -11.80
N LEU A 161 4.08 0.57 -12.41
CA LEU A 161 4.29 0.39 -13.86
C LEU A 161 4.26 -1.09 -14.27
N LEU A 162 4.87 -1.98 -13.50
CA LEU A 162 4.86 -3.42 -13.77
C LEU A 162 3.45 -4.00 -13.67
N ARG A 163 2.67 -3.56 -12.68
CA ARG A 163 1.26 -3.99 -12.53
C ARG A 163 0.38 -3.54 -13.68
N ALA A 164 0.63 -2.36 -14.21
CA ALA A 164 -0.12 -1.81 -15.33
C ALA A 164 0.35 -2.34 -16.70
N SER A 165 1.53 -2.95 -16.77
CA SER A 165 2.12 -3.40 -18.03
C SER A 165 1.18 -4.35 -18.81
N PRO A 166 1.01 -4.15 -20.13
CA PRO A 166 1.72 -3.20 -21.01
C PRO A 166 1.10 -1.79 -21.08
N SER A 167 0.04 -1.50 -20.32
CA SER A 167 -0.66 -0.22 -20.35
C SER A 167 0.17 0.93 -19.78
N ALA A 168 -0.08 2.16 -20.27
CA ALA A 168 0.55 3.35 -19.71
C ALA A 168 -0.22 3.84 -18.47
N LEU A 169 0.52 4.38 -17.50
CA LEU A 169 -0.02 5.09 -16.35
C LEU A 169 0.27 6.58 -16.46
N SER A 170 -0.75 7.40 -16.25
CA SER A 170 -0.57 8.86 -16.17
C SER A 170 0.25 9.27 -14.94
N ALA A 171 0.78 10.49 -14.95
CA ALA A 171 1.53 11.00 -13.80
C ALA A 171 0.64 11.08 -12.54
N GLU A 172 -0.64 11.45 -12.71
CA GLU A 172 -1.63 11.52 -11.62
C GLU A 172 -1.85 10.13 -11.01
N ARG A 173 -2.05 9.10 -11.84
CA ARG A 173 -2.22 7.72 -11.36
C ARG A 173 -0.98 7.17 -10.67
N LEU A 174 0.21 7.51 -11.15
CA LEU A 174 1.46 7.15 -10.48
C LEU A 174 1.58 7.85 -9.13
N LEU A 175 1.14 9.12 -9.05
CA LEU A 175 1.10 9.86 -7.80
C LEU A 175 0.17 9.20 -6.78
N GLU A 176 -1.05 8.85 -7.18
CA GLU A 176 -2.04 8.18 -6.34
C GLU A 176 -1.57 6.82 -5.82
N GLN A 177 -0.83 6.05 -6.64
CA GLN A 177 -0.40 4.70 -6.28
C GLN A 177 0.90 4.63 -5.50
N ALA A 178 1.83 5.56 -5.74
CA ALA A 178 3.16 5.54 -5.14
C ALA A 178 3.38 6.61 -4.07
N TRP A 179 2.47 7.56 -3.93
CA TRP A 179 2.48 8.59 -2.88
C TRP A 179 1.14 8.60 -2.13
N ASP A 180 1.12 9.24 -0.97
CA ASP A 180 -0.08 9.48 -0.17
C ASP A 180 -0.79 10.78 -0.58
N GLU A 181 -1.93 11.05 0.04
CA GLU A 181 -2.78 12.22 -0.21
C GLU A 181 -2.11 13.59 0.06
N ASN A 182 -0.98 13.60 0.78
CA ASN A 182 -0.29 14.84 1.18
C ASN A 182 0.71 15.34 0.12
N VAL A 183 0.84 14.64 -1.00
CA VAL A 183 1.75 15.07 -2.07
C VAL A 183 1.06 16.05 -3.00
N ASP A 184 1.66 17.23 -3.14
CA ASP A 184 1.21 18.24 -4.10
C ASP A 184 1.25 17.68 -5.54
N PRO A 185 0.09 17.56 -6.22
CA PRO A 185 0.01 17.00 -7.57
C PRO A 185 0.72 17.85 -8.64
N PHE A 186 1.03 19.12 -8.36
CA PHE A 186 1.71 20.01 -9.27
C PHE A 186 3.25 19.90 -9.22
N THR A 187 3.78 19.02 -8.39
CA THR A 187 5.23 18.81 -8.30
C THR A 187 5.76 17.95 -9.45
N ASN A 188 7.02 18.23 -9.85
CA ASN A 188 7.76 17.39 -10.80
C ASN A 188 8.24 16.05 -10.21
N THR A 189 7.69 15.63 -9.08
CA THR A 189 8.16 14.47 -8.29
C THR A 189 8.14 13.18 -9.10
N VAL A 190 7.06 12.91 -9.82
CA VAL A 190 6.95 11.72 -10.68
C VAL A 190 8.03 11.73 -11.75
N ARG A 191 8.20 12.86 -12.47
CA ARG A 191 9.19 12.98 -13.55
C ARG A 191 10.62 12.79 -13.05
N VAL A 192 10.94 13.35 -11.90
CA VAL A 192 12.27 13.19 -11.28
C VAL A 192 12.49 11.75 -10.85
N THR A 193 11.48 11.10 -10.26
CA THR A 193 11.57 9.70 -9.86
C THR A 193 11.74 8.78 -11.06
N ILE A 194 11.00 8.99 -12.15
CA ILE A 194 11.14 8.25 -13.40
C ILE A 194 12.56 8.42 -13.99
N ALA A 195 13.10 9.63 -14.01
CA ALA A 195 14.45 9.86 -14.50
C ALA A 195 15.52 9.12 -13.67
N ARG A 196 15.37 9.11 -12.34
CA ARG A 196 16.25 8.35 -11.44
C ARG A 196 16.10 6.85 -11.65
N LEU A 197 14.86 6.38 -11.78
CA LEU A 197 14.54 4.96 -12.03
C LEU A 197 15.20 4.48 -13.33
N ARG A 198 15.02 5.19 -14.45
CA ARG A 198 15.67 4.88 -15.73
C ARG A 198 17.17 4.72 -15.59
N ARG A 199 17.83 5.71 -14.97
CA ARG A 199 19.28 5.65 -14.75
C ARG A 199 19.73 4.42 -13.96
N LYS A 200 18.95 3.99 -12.96
CA LYS A 200 19.29 2.81 -12.13
C LYS A 200 18.99 1.51 -12.83
N LEU A 201 17.91 1.46 -13.61
CA LEU A 201 17.59 0.30 -14.42
C LEU A 201 18.60 0.08 -15.55
N GLY A 202 19.23 1.13 -16.06
CA GLY A 202 20.27 1.04 -17.10
C GLY A 202 19.71 0.83 -18.49
N GLU A 203 20.60 0.63 -19.46
CA GLU A 203 20.26 0.41 -20.87
C GLU A 203 19.97 -1.07 -21.18
N PRO A 204 19.12 -1.36 -22.22
CA PRO A 204 18.27 -0.38 -22.93
C PRO A 204 17.17 0.19 -22.02
N ASP A 205 16.73 1.44 -22.30
CA ASP A 205 15.66 2.06 -21.53
C ASP A 205 14.35 1.29 -21.73
N ILE A 206 13.77 0.79 -20.66
CA ILE A 206 12.52 -0.01 -20.68
C ILE A 206 11.31 0.77 -20.17
N VAL A 207 11.53 1.93 -19.54
CA VAL A 207 10.46 2.81 -19.07
C VAL A 207 10.25 3.93 -20.08
N HIS A 208 9.24 3.80 -20.91
CA HIS A 208 8.97 4.74 -22.00
C HIS A 208 7.94 5.78 -21.61
N THR A 209 8.12 6.99 -22.15
CA THR A 209 7.09 8.04 -22.08
C THR A 209 6.18 7.92 -23.29
N THR A 210 4.88 7.82 -23.05
CA THR A 210 3.85 7.83 -24.10
C THR A 210 3.17 9.20 -24.08
N PRO A 211 3.35 10.05 -25.09
CA PRO A 211 2.76 11.38 -25.15
C PRO A 211 1.25 11.34 -24.90
N GLY A 212 0.76 12.16 -23.99
CA GLY A 212 -0.66 12.23 -23.60
C GLY A 212 -1.19 11.09 -22.73
N ALA A 213 -0.42 9.99 -22.54
CA ALA A 213 -0.86 8.83 -21.76
C ALA A 213 -0.02 8.57 -20.51
N GLY A 214 1.24 9.06 -20.45
CA GLY A 214 2.10 8.91 -19.28
C GLY A 214 3.28 7.97 -19.51
N TYR A 215 3.51 7.01 -18.62
CA TYR A 215 4.68 6.13 -18.60
C TYR A 215 4.27 4.66 -18.65
N ARG A 216 5.05 3.85 -19.34
CA ARG A 216 4.83 2.39 -19.42
C ARG A 216 6.15 1.62 -19.46
N ILE A 217 6.09 0.34 -19.11
CA ILE A 217 7.20 -0.61 -19.35
C ILE A 217 6.90 -1.37 -20.62
N THR A 218 7.86 -1.40 -21.55
CA THR A 218 7.78 -2.21 -22.75
C THR A 218 9.15 -2.82 -23.08
N HIS A 219 9.15 -4.03 -23.60
CA HIS A 219 10.29 -4.52 -24.38
C HIS A 219 10.38 -3.67 -25.64
N MET A 220 11.56 -3.13 -25.95
CA MET A 220 11.84 -2.81 -27.34
C MET A 220 12.15 -4.13 -28.07
N PRO A 221 11.56 -4.34 -29.22
CA PRO A 221 11.90 -5.51 -30.05
C PRO A 221 13.37 -5.45 -30.50
#